data_588bc96622899241cdf88f0e164983a3
#
_entry.id   588bc96622899241cdf88f0e164983a3
#
_cell.length_a   1.000
_cell.length_b   1.000
_cell.length_c   1.000
_cell.angle_alpha   90.00
_cell.angle_beta   90.00
_cell.angle_gamma   90.00
#
_symmetry.space_group_name_H-M   'P 1'
#
loop_
_entity.id
_entity.type
_entity.pdbx_description
1 polymer ?
#
loop_
_entity_poly.entity_id
_entity_poly.type
_entity_poly.pdbx_seq_one_letter_code
_entity_poly.pdbx_strand_id
1 'polypeptide(L)'
;MKWFKKLMKKYMIKLANHILDEDAKNIDRALQRKALESTVNFILNEKKLIKSRVFKNRFELLEYSISQITINGLIMEFGVYKGESINFIADLLPNRQIYGFDSFEGLPETWGYNFYKGTFKLDNLPKVRKNVVLVKGLFEDTLPKFVEKHRDTPVSFLHIDCDLYSSTKTVFNYLKNNIVAGTIIVFDEFFNYFGWEEGEFKAFYEFVEECEVDFEWLGFVINREQVALKITGIKGK
;
A
#
# COMPACT_ATOMS: atom_id res chain seq x y z
N MET A 1 46.35 -0.33 29.36
CA MET A 1 44.90 -0.09 29.34
C MET A 1 44.51 1.31 28.78
N LYS A 2 45.11 2.42 29.25
CA LYS A 2 44.81 3.80 28.75
C LYS A 2 45.14 4.00 27.26
N TRP A 3 46.27 3.45 26.77
CA TRP A 3 46.68 3.55 25.36
C TRP A 3 45.71 2.83 24.43
N PHE A 4 45.29 1.61 24.78
CA PHE A 4 44.30 0.83 23.99
C PHE A 4 42.97 1.59 23.87
N LYS A 5 42.47 2.16 24.98
CA LYS A 5 41.24 3.02 24.94
C LYS A 5 41.40 4.23 24.03
N LYS A 6 42.57 4.86 24.01
CA LYS A 6 42.84 6.01 23.13
C LYS A 6 42.90 5.61 21.67
N LEU A 7 43.50 4.44 21.36
CA LEU A 7 43.53 3.90 19.97
C LEU A 7 42.14 3.53 19.49
N MET A 8 41.34 2.82 20.29
CA MET A 8 39.96 2.48 20.00
C MET A 8 39.10 3.74 19.76
N LYS A 9 39.22 4.74 20.63
CA LYS A 9 38.50 6.01 20.44
C LYS A 9 38.85 6.69 19.08
N LYS A 10 40.14 6.71 18.70
CA LYS A 10 40.60 7.28 17.43
C LYS A 10 40.04 6.51 16.24
N TYR A 11 40.03 5.17 16.34
CA TYR A 11 39.44 4.30 15.30
C TYR A 11 37.93 4.51 15.17
N MET A 12 37.21 4.58 16.27
CA MET A 12 35.76 4.84 16.28
C MET A 12 35.41 6.21 15.69
N ILE A 13 36.18 7.25 16.00
CA ILE A 13 35.97 8.57 15.40
C ILE A 13 36.21 8.53 13.90
N LYS A 14 37.27 7.86 13.43
CA LYS A 14 37.57 7.72 12.00
C LYS A 14 36.45 6.98 11.27
N LEU A 15 35.94 5.88 11.86
CA LEU A 15 34.83 5.11 11.32
C LEU A 15 33.54 5.94 11.29
N ALA A 16 33.23 6.65 12.35
CA ALA A 16 32.06 7.53 12.41
C ALA A 16 32.11 8.63 11.34
N ASN A 17 33.26 9.30 11.19
CA ASN A 17 33.44 10.31 10.15
C ASN A 17 33.29 9.73 8.74
N HIS A 18 33.84 8.54 8.49
CA HIS A 18 33.67 7.85 7.19
C HIS A 18 32.19 7.54 6.90
N ILE A 19 31.47 7.01 7.89
CA ILE A 19 30.02 6.74 7.76
C ILE A 19 29.23 8.03 7.49
N LEU A 20 29.56 9.11 8.19
CA LEU A 20 28.90 10.43 7.99
C LEU A 20 29.20 11.01 6.62
N ASP A 21 30.44 10.89 6.12
CA ASP A 21 30.82 11.36 4.79
C ASP A 21 30.12 10.58 3.67
N GLU A 22 30.01 9.26 3.83
CA GLU A 22 29.25 8.39 2.90
C GLU A 22 27.76 8.72 2.93
N ASP A 23 27.17 8.93 4.11
CA ASP A 23 25.77 9.31 4.26
C ASP A 23 25.48 10.69 3.64
N ALA A 24 26.40 11.65 3.83
CA ALA A 24 26.26 13.01 3.29
C ALA A 24 26.25 13.06 1.74
N LYS A 25 26.84 12.06 1.07
CA LYS A 25 26.90 11.96 -0.40
C LYS A 25 25.86 11.00 -0.97
N ASN A 26 25.12 10.31 -0.14
CA ASN A 26 24.15 9.31 -0.57
C ASN A 26 22.84 9.99 -0.97
N ILE A 27 22.59 10.07 -2.28
CA ILE A 27 21.40 10.70 -2.87
C ILE A 27 20.13 9.93 -2.45
N ASP A 28 20.15 8.60 -2.46
CA ASP A 28 19.01 7.78 -2.07
C ASP A 28 18.53 8.11 -0.64
N ARG A 29 19.46 8.13 0.32
CA ARG A 29 19.16 8.54 1.70
C ARG A 29 18.69 9.99 1.80
N ALA A 30 19.21 10.88 0.96
CA ALA A 30 18.77 12.27 0.92
C ALA A 30 17.33 12.38 0.41
N LEU A 31 16.96 11.62 -0.63
CA LEU A 31 15.60 11.53 -1.15
C LEU A 31 14.65 10.92 -0.12
N GLN A 32 15.07 9.85 0.56
CA GLN A 32 14.26 9.24 1.62
C GLN A 32 14.04 10.19 2.82
N ARG A 33 15.04 11.00 3.19
CA ARG A 33 14.84 12.05 4.22
C ARG A 33 13.83 13.11 3.78
N LYS A 34 13.81 13.47 2.50
CA LYS A 34 12.81 14.41 1.95
C LYS A 34 11.41 13.81 1.95
N ALA A 35 11.29 12.55 1.55
CA ALA A 35 10.02 11.82 1.61
C ALA A 35 9.49 11.72 3.05
N LEU A 36 10.36 11.42 4.01
CA LEU A 36 9.98 11.39 5.43
C LEU A 36 9.53 12.78 5.93
N GLU A 37 10.23 13.85 5.56
CA GLU A 37 9.86 15.23 5.91
C GLU A 37 8.48 15.60 5.35
N SER A 38 8.21 15.33 4.05
CA SER A 38 6.92 15.59 3.43
C SER A 38 5.81 14.74 4.05
N THR A 39 6.07 13.46 4.35
CA THR A 39 5.14 12.57 5.06
C THR A 39 4.79 13.10 6.45
N VAL A 40 5.78 13.52 7.23
CA VAL A 40 5.54 14.11 8.56
C VAL A 40 4.69 15.36 8.46
N ASN A 41 4.97 16.24 7.49
CA ASN A 41 4.17 17.44 7.25
C ASN A 41 2.73 17.10 6.87
N PHE A 42 2.51 16.09 6.01
CA PHE A 42 1.18 15.60 5.67
C PHE A 42 0.44 15.09 6.93
N ILE A 43 1.05 14.22 7.73
CA ILE A 43 0.45 13.67 8.95
C ILE A 43 0.10 14.77 9.97
N LEU A 44 0.96 15.78 10.13
CA LEU A 44 0.72 16.90 11.04
C LEU A 44 -0.46 17.79 10.59
N ASN A 45 -0.62 17.95 9.27
CA ASN A 45 -1.72 18.73 8.68
C ASN A 45 -3.04 17.94 8.65
N GLU A 46 -2.96 16.61 8.51
CA GLU A 46 -4.12 15.71 8.54
C GLU A 46 -4.49 15.35 9.99
N LYS A 47 -5.22 16.26 10.65
CA LYS A 47 -5.56 16.18 12.09
C LYS A 47 -6.28 14.89 12.50
N LYS A 48 -6.95 14.22 11.57
CA LYS A 48 -7.64 12.95 11.85
C LYS A 48 -6.65 11.78 11.78
N LEU A 49 -5.69 11.82 10.84
CA LEU A 49 -4.69 10.77 10.68
C LEU A 49 -3.75 10.68 11.88
N ILE A 50 -3.24 11.81 12.37
CA ILE A 50 -2.34 11.81 13.55
C ILE A 50 -3.01 11.28 14.83
N LYS A 51 -4.34 11.27 14.88
CA LYS A 51 -5.12 10.73 16.00
C LYS A 51 -5.57 9.28 15.79
N SER A 52 -5.32 8.72 14.61
CA SER A 52 -5.67 7.34 14.29
C SER A 52 -4.68 6.36 14.94
N ARG A 53 -4.89 5.06 14.76
CA ARG A 53 -4.00 4.04 15.34
C ARG A 53 -2.65 3.99 14.63
N VAL A 54 -1.61 3.69 15.42
CA VAL A 54 -0.25 3.51 14.91
C VAL A 54 0.13 2.03 15.06
N PHE A 55 0.64 1.44 13.98
CA PHE A 55 1.02 0.04 13.91
C PHE A 55 2.53 -0.12 13.69
N LYS A 56 3.08 -1.26 14.07
CA LYS A 56 4.51 -1.57 13.95
C LYS A 56 4.88 -2.17 12.60
N ASN A 57 3.93 -2.85 11.95
CA ASN A 57 4.13 -3.50 10.67
C ASN A 57 2.80 -3.63 9.91
N ARG A 58 2.88 -3.96 8.60
CA ARG A 58 1.73 -4.06 7.70
C ARG A 58 0.73 -5.14 8.12
N PHE A 59 1.18 -6.24 8.71
CA PHE A 59 0.28 -7.34 9.10
C PHE A 59 -0.60 -6.97 10.29
N GLU A 60 -0.07 -6.22 11.27
CA GLU A 60 -0.90 -5.66 12.35
C GLU A 60 -1.96 -4.68 11.82
N LEU A 61 -1.60 -3.86 10.82
CA LEU A 61 -2.54 -2.96 10.15
C LEU A 61 -3.61 -3.73 9.38
N LEU A 62 -3.22 -4.74 8.59
CA LEU A 62 -4.14 -5.61 7.84
C LEU A 62 -5.11 -6.33 8.77
N GLU A 63 -4.62 -6.98 9.84
CA GLU A 63 -5.44 -7.68 10.83
C GLU A 63 -6.46 -6.74 11.47
N TYR A 64 -6.01 -5.58 11.92
CA TYR A 64 -6.92 -4.58 12.48
C TYR A 64 -7.95 -4.11 11.44
N SER A 65 -7.52 -3.80 10.23
CA SER A 65 -8.41 -3.33 9.16
C SER A 65 -9.47 -4.37 8.80
N ILE A 66 -9.09 -5.64 8.71
CA ILE A 66 -10.01 -6.77 8.49
C ILE A 66 -11.02 -6.88 9.63
N SER A 67 -10.61 -6.67 10.88
CA SER A 67 -11.51 -6.70 12.04
C SER A 67 -12.58 -5.59 12.02
N GLN A 68 -12.36 -4.54 11.22
CA GLN A 68 -13.30 -3.42 11.06
C GLN A 68 -14.33 -3.64 9.92
N ILE A 69 -14.27 -4.77 9.22
CA ILE A 69 -15.26 -5.10 8.17
C ILE A 69 -16.64 -5.29 8.80
N THR A 70 -17.60 -4.48 8.37
CA THR A 70 -18.97 -4.51 8.87
C THR A 70 -20.00 -4.85 7.80
N ILE A 71 -19.61 -4.81 6.52
CA ILE A 71 -20.49 -5.09 5.38
C ILE A 71 -20.09 -6.38 4.68
N ASN A 72 -21.06 -7.08 4.10
CA ASN A 72 -20.80 -8.19 3.20
C ASN A 72 -20.50 -7.65 1.79
N GLY A 73 -19.46 -8.20 1.15
CA GLY A 73 -19.07 -7.75 -0.18
C GLY A 73 -17.81 -8.44 -0.66
N LEU A 74 -17.24 -7.92 -1.72
CA LEU A 74 -15.99 -8.38 -2.31
C LEU A 74 -14.81 -8.08 -1.38
N ILE A 75 -13.87 -9.01 -1.33
CA ILE A 75 -12.57 -8.86 -0.68
C ILE A 75 -11.53 -9.02 -1.78
N MET A 76 -10.74 -7.98 -2.00
CA MET A 76 -9.89 -7.89 -3.18
C MET A 76 -8.50 -7.40 -2.79
N GLU A 77 -7.48 -7.93 -3.49
CA GLU A 77 -6.10 -7.44 -3.44
C GLU A 77 -5.61 -7.20 -4.86
N PHE A 78 -4.97 -6.06 -5.07
CA PHE A 78 -4.36 -5.62 -6.32
C PHE A 78 -2.85 -5.54 -6.14
N GLY A 79 -2.13 -6.41 -6.86
CA GLY A 79 -0.74 -6.76 -6.61
C GLY A 79 -0.63 -7.94 -5.63
N VAL A 80 -0.36 -9.13 -6.16
CA VAL A 80 -0.29 -10.37 -5.36
C VAL A 80 1.14 -10.87 -5.23
N TYR A 81 1.92 -10.71 -6.29
CA TYR A 81 3.31 -11.19 -6.36
C TYR A 81 3.46 -12.62 -5.84
N LYS A 82 4.20 -12.83 -4.74
CA LYS A 82 4.42 -14.16 -4.13
C LYS A 82 3.29 -14.64 -3.24
N GLY A 83 2.26 -13.83 -3.02
CA GLY A 83 1.05 -14.20 -2.29
C GLY A 83 1.18 -14.15 -0.76
N GLU A 84 2.12 -13.35 -0.22
CA GLU A 84 2.31 -13.25 1.23
C GLU A 84 1.11 -12.60 1.90
N SER A 85 0.73 -11.40 1.46
CA SER A 85 -0.38 -10.60 2.00
C SER A 85 -1.74 -11.27 1.74
N ILE A 86 -1.99 -11.75 0.53
CA ILE A 86 -3.28 -12.37 0.21
C ILE A 86 -3.52 -13.65 1.00
N ASN A 87 -2.47 -14.45 1.26
CA ASN A 87 -2.57 -15.64 2.10
C ASN A 87 -2.84 -15.28 3.56
N PHE A 88 -2.23 -14.20 4.07
CA PHE A 88 -2.50 -13.69 5.40
C PHE A 88 -3.96 -13.23 5.52
N ILE A 89 -4.46 -12.46 4.55
CA ILE A 89 -5.88 -12.04 4.50
C ILE A 89 -6.80 -13.26 4.45
N ALA A 90 -6.46 -14.27 3.65
CA ALA A 90 -7.25 -15.49 3.51
C ALA A 90 -7.30 -16.34 4.79
N ASP A 91 -6.20 -16.37 5.56
CA ASP A 91 -6.16 -17.05 6.86
C ASP A 91 -7.04 -16.36 7.92
N LEU A 92 -7.15 -15.03 7.88
CA LEU A 92 -8.05 -14.27 8.75
C LEU A 92 -9.53 -14.39 8.36
N LEU A 93 -9.82 -14.72 7.10
CA LEU A 93 -11.17 -14.80 6.54
C LEU A 93 -11.46 -16.17 5.89
N PRO A 94 -11.35 -17.29 6.62
CA PRO A 94 -11.37 -18.64 6.03
C PRO A 94 -12.69 -18.99 5.33
N ASN A 95 -13.79 -18.33 5.69
CA ASN A 95 -15.13 -18.55 5.13
C ASN A 95 -15.52 -17.50 4.05
N ARG A 96 -14.60 -16.64 3.64
CA ARG A 96 -14.82 -15.61 2.61
C ARG A 96 -13.95 -15.91 1.39
N GLN A 97 -14.47 -15.64 0.21
CA GLN A 97 -13.68 -15.68 -1.01
C GLN A 97 -12.89 -14.38 -1.18
N ILE A 98 -11.60 -14.49 -1.50
CA ILE A 98 -10.69 -13.37 -1.76
C ILE A 98 -10.29 -13.42 -3.24
N TYR A 99 -10.30 -12.29 -3.90
CA TYR A 99 -9.88 -12.14 -5.29
C TYR A 99 -8.56 -11.39 -5.35
N GLY A 100 -7.52 -12.04 -5.88
CA GLY A 100 -6.20 -11.43 -6.08
C GLY A 100 -5.96 -11.14 -7.56
N PHE A 101 -5.72 -9.87 -7.88
CA PHE A 101 -5.45 -9.39 -9.24
C PHE A 101 -3.97 -9.12 -9.41
N ASP A 102 -3.36 -9.72 -10.42
CA ASP A 102 -1.96 -9.50 -10.78
C ASP A 102 -1.71 -9.96 -12.22
N SER A 103 -0.85 -9.27 -12.93
CA SER A 103 -0.41 -9.72 -14.25
C SER A 103 0.53 -10.93 -14.16
N PHE A 104 1.28 -11.04 -13.05
CA PHE A 104 2.42 -11.95 -12.85
C PHE A 104 3.52 -11.81 -13.89
N GLU A 105 3.43 -10.77 -14.74
CA GLU A 105 4.45 -10.38 -15.71
C GLU A 105 5.33 -9.22 -15.20
N GLY A 106 5.09 -8.81 -13.93
CA GLY A 106 5.74 -7.68 -13.28
C GLY A 106 5.12 -6.34 -13.63
N LEU A 107 5.77 -5.26 -13.18
CA LEU A 107 5.30 -3.90 -13.38
C LEU A 107 5.10 -3.59 -14.87
N PRO A 108 3.95 -3.03 -15.27
CA PRO A 108 3.70 -2.66 -16.67
C PRO A 108 4.54 -1.46 -17.13
N GLU A 109 5.02 -0.65 -16.22
CA GLU A 109 5.90 0.51 -16.45
C GLU A 109 6.95 0.63 -15.34
N THR A 110 7.89 1.56 -15.48
CA THR A 110 8.92 1.80 -14.47
C THR A 110 8.35 2.60 -13.30
N TRP A 111 8.59 2.14 -12.08
CA TRP A 111 8.22 2.81 -10.84
C TRP A 111 9.45 3.43 -10.16
N GLY A 112 9.41 4.76 -9.99
CA GLY A 112 10.54 5.48 -9.43
C GLY A 112 11.84 5.28 -10.22
N TYR A 113 12.98 5.19 -9.51
CA TYR A 113 14.30 5.06 -10.13
C TYR A 113 14.94 3.67 -9.93
N ASN A 114 14.33 2.78 -9.13
CA ASN A 114 14.88 1.47 -8.79
C ASN A 114 14.08 0.28 -9.33
N PHE A 115 12.82 0.48 -9.71
CA PHE A 115 11.93 -0.60 -10.14
C PHE A 115 11.55 -0.42 -11.60
N TYR A 116 12.23 -1.16 -12.49
CA TYR A 116 11.98 -1.08 -13.93
C TYR A 116 10.78 -1.92 -14.34
N LYS A 117 10.21 -1.62 -15.49
CA LYS A 117 9.20 -2.47 -16.14
C LYS A 117 9.64 -3.94 -16.11
N GLY A 118 8.73 -4.83 -15.70
CA GLY A 118 8.98 -6.27 -15.53
C GLY A 118 9.52 -6.66 -14.15
N THR A 119 9.85 -5.71 -13.27
CA THR A 119 10.16 -6.04 -11.88
C THR A 119 8.96 -6.76 -11.25
N PHE A 120 9.19 -7.70 -10.36
CA PHE A 120 8.19 -8.58 -9.71
C PHE A 120 7.58 -9.65 -10.63
N LYS A 121 8.10 -9.87 -11.84
CA LYS A 121 7.69 -11.00 -12.69
C LYS A 121 7.91 -12.35 -12.00
N LEU A 122 6.97 -13.26 -12.19
CA LEU A 122 7.05 -14.64 -11.71
C LEU A 122 6.96 -15.61 -12.89
N ASP A 123 7.79 -16.67 -12.86
CA ASP A 123 7.70 -17.74 -13.84
C ASP A 123 6.49 -18.66 -13.61
N ASN A 124 6.03 -18.76 -12.36
CA ASN A 124 4.89 -19.58 -11.97
C ASN A 124 3.98 -18.82 -11.03
N LEU A 125 2.69 -19.10 -11.08
CA LEU A 125 1.74 -18.54 -10.14
C LEU A 125 2.07 -18.92 -8.69
N PRO A 126 1.88 -18.02 -7.73
CA PRO A 126 2.13 -18.30 -6.32
C PRO A 126 1.15 -19.35 -5.78
N LYS A 127 1.58 -20.07 -4.75
CA LYS A 127 0.69 -20.94 -3.99
C LYS A 127 -0.17 -20.10 -3.07
N VAL A 128 -1.48 -20.21 -3.24
CA VAL A 128 -2.47 -19.47 -2.43
C VAL A 128 -3.42 -20.39 -1.67
N ARG A 129 -4.12 -19.85 -0.68
CA ARG A 129 -5.15 -20.56 0.10
C ARG A 129 -6.34 -20.94 -0.79
N LYS A 130 -7.09 -21.96 -0.36
CA LYS A 130 -8.23 -22.52 -1.12
C LYS A 130 -9.36 -21.52 -1.38
N ASN A 131 -9.50 -20.54 -0.51
CA ASN A 131 -10.49 -19.47 -0.61
C ASN A 131 -9.99 -18.25 -1.39
N VAL A 132 -8.81 -18.34 -2.04
CA VAL A 132 -8.27 -17.31 -2.93
C VAL A 132 -8.48 -17.70 -4.38
N VAL A 133 -8.97 -16.75 -5.17
CA VAL A 133 -9.06 -16.84 -6.63
C VAL A 133 -8.11 -15.83 -7.24
N LEU A 134 -7.10 -16.32 -7.97
CA LEU A 134 -6.19 -15.45 -8.71
C LEU A 134 -6.81 -15.07 -10.06
N VAL A 135 -6.85 -13.78 -10.33
CA VAL A 135 -7.28 -13.19 -11.60
C VAL A 135 -6.05 -12.66 -12.34
N LYS A 136 -5.50 -13.51 -13.22
CA LYS A 136 -4.28 -13.20 -13.98
C LYS A 136 -4.56 -12.27 -15.16
N GLY A 137 -3.85 -11.16 -15.24
CA GLY A 137 -3.87 -10.18 -16.34
C GLY A 137 -3.72 -8.76 -15.86
N LEU A 138 -3.58 -7.82 -16.79
CA LEU A 138 -3.60 -6.39 -16.47
C LEU A 138 -4.97 -5.99 -15.93
N PHE A 139 -5.02 -5.00 -15.06
CA PHE A 139 -6.28 -4.59 -14.43
C PHE A 139 -7.29 -4.06 -15.46
N GLU A 140 -6.83 -3.32 -16.47
CA GLU A 140 -7.66 -2.82 -17.57
C GLU A 140 -8.32 -3.92 -18.40
N ASP A 141 -7.72 -5.12 -18.45
CA ASP A 141 -8.25 -6.26 -19.21
C ASP A 141 -9.20 -7.14 -18.37
N THR A 142 -8.93 -7.22 -17.06
CA THR A 142 -9.62 -8.16 -16.17
C THR A 142 -10.80 -7.55 -15.43
N LEU A 143 -10.67 -6.29 -14.98
CA LEU A 143 -11.72 -5.61 -14.21
C LEU A 143 -13.04 -5.39 -14.95
N PRO A 144 -13.09 -5.05 -16.26
CA PRO A 144 -14.37 -4.83 -16.93
C PRO A 144 -15.33 -6.01 -16.80
N LYS A 145 -14.87 -7.23 -17.10
CA LYS A 145 -15.67 -8.46 -16.98
C LYS A 145 -15.97 -8.83 -15.53
N PHE A 146 -15.02 -8.59 -14.64
CA PHE A 146 -15.22 -8.88 -13.23
C PHE A 146 -16.29 -7.98 -12.61
N VAL A 147 -16.23 -6.67 -12.86
CA VAL A 147 -17.21 -5.70 -12.35
C VAL A 147 -18.60 -5.93 -12.95
N GLU A 148 -18.69 -6.27 -14.25
CA GLU A 148 -19.97 -6.61 -14.88
C GLU A 148 -20.65 -7.77 -14.16
N LYS A 149 -19.90 -8.85 -13.84
CA LYS A 149 -20.39 -10.02 -13.10
C LYS A 149 -20.80 -9.70 -11.65
N HIS A 150 -20.16 -8.69 -11.05
CA HIS A 150 -20.35 -8.34 -9.63
C HIS A 150 -20.95 -6.94 -9.47
N ARG A 151 -21.71 -6.45 -10.45
CA ARG A 151 -22.23 -5.06 -10.52
C ARG A 151 -22.90 -4.60 -9.24
N ASP A 152 -23.72 -5.44 -8.63
CA ASP A 152 -24.53 -5.12 -7.46
C ASP A 152 -23.89 -5.59 -6.13
N THR A 153 -22.63 -6.02 -6.19
CA THR A 153 -21.92 -6.52 -5.00
C THR A 153 -20.97 -5.41 -4.51
N PRO A 154 -21.17 -4.89 -3.30
CA PRO A 154 -20.26 -3.88 -2.76
C PRO A 154 -18.87 -4.47 -2.49
N VAL A 155 -17.86 -3.61 -2.46
CA VAL A 155 -16.53 -3.94 -1.95
C VAL A 155 -16.55 -3.78 -0.43
N SER A 156 -16.20 -4.84 0.31
CA SER A 156 -16.06 -4.77 1.77
C SER A 156 -14.63 -4.49 2.21
N PHE A 157 -13.65 -4.99 1.46
CA PHE A 157 -12.23 -4.78 1.75
C PHE A 157 -11.42 -4.71 0.46
N LEU A 158 -10.53 -3.76 0.39
CA LEU A 158 -9.66 -3.48 -0.74
C LEU A 158 -8.23 -3.30 -0.23
N HIS A 159 -7.31 -4.15 -0.65
CA HIS A 159 -5.88 -3.99 -0.46
C HIS A 159 -5.26 -3.53 -1.78
N ILE A 160 -4.70 -2.33 -1.81
CA ILE A 160 -3.97 -1.74 -2.93
C ILE A 160 -2.47 -1.96 -2.63
N ASP A 161 -1.81 -2.78 -3.42
CA ASP A 161 -0.40 -3.16 -3.31
C ASP A 161 0.14 -3.30 -4.75
N CYS A 162 -0.04 -2.23 -5.55
CA CYS A 162 0.23 -2.26 -6.99
C CYS A 162 1.18 -1.16 -7.45
N ASP A 163 1.80 -0.44 -6.50
CA ASP A 163 2.91 0.49 -6.65
C ASP A 163 2.60 1.74 -7.50
N LEU A 164 1.89 1.59 -8.61
CA LEU A 164 1.76 2.58 -9.66
C LEU A 164 0.48 3.42 -9.55
N TYR A 165 0.62 4.72 -9.78
CA TYR A 165 -0.52 5.61 -9.96
C TYR A 165 -1.49 5.10 -11.03
N SER A 166 -1.00 4.70 -12.20
CA SER A 166 -1.81 4.23 -13.33
C SER A 166 -2.64 3.00 -12.97
N SER A 167 -2.03 2.04 -12.25
CA SER A 167 -2.68 0.83 -11.77
C SER A 167 -3.76 1.14 -10.74
N THR A 168 -3.45 1.96 -9.74
CA THR A 168 -4.39 2.37 -8.69
C THR A 168 -5.54 3.20 -9.24
N LYS A 169 -5.28 4.12 -10.18
CA LYS A 169 -6.32 4.89 -10.89
C LYS A 169 -7.25 3.98 -11.66
N THR A 170 -6.71 2.95 -12.34
CA THR A 170 -7.51 1.93 -13.04
C THR A 170 -8.43 1.18 -12.07
N VAL A 171 -7.93 0.77 -10.92
CA VAL A 171 -8.73 0.11 -9.88
C VAL A 171 -9.91 0.99 -9.46
N PHE A 172 -9.67 2.26 -9.10
CA PHE A 172 -10.74 3.18 -8.70
C PHE A 172 -11.73 3.46 -9.82
N ASN A 173 -11.27 3.65 -11.06
CA ASN A 173 -12.15 3.90 -12.21
C ASN A 173 -13.18 2.78 -12.40
N TYR A 174 -12.77 1.53 -12.26
CA TYR A 174 -13.68 0.39 -12.44
C TYR A 174 -14.51 0.09 -11.18
N LEU A 175 -13.93 0.24 -9.98
CA LEU A 175 -14.62 -0.13 -8.73
C LEU A 175 -15.42 1.00 -8.10
N LYS A 176 -15.36 2.24 -8.60
CA LYS A 176 -16.05 3.38 -8.00
C LYS A 176 -17.53 3.14 -7.71
N ASN A 177 -18.23 2.31 -8.50
CA ASN A 177 -19.61 1.97 -8.27
C ASN A 177 -19.83 0.89 -7.20
N ASN A 178 -18.83 0.07 -6.93
CA ASN A 178 -18.87 -1.00 -5.93
C ASN A 178 -18.31 -0.52 -4.55
N ILE A 179 -17.53 0.55 -4.53
CA ILE A 179 -17.07 1.18 -3.30
C ILE A 179 -18.25 1.94 -2.68
N VAL A 180 -18.54 1.67 -1.40
CA VAL A 180 -19.69 2.20 -0.68
C VAL A 180 -19.30 2.58 0.76
N ALA A 181 -20.17 3.26 1.50
CA ALA A 181 -19.98 3.46 2.93
C ALA A 181 -19.81 2.10 3.63
N GLY A 182 -18.75 1.98 4.44
CA GLY A 182 -18.34 0.74 5.08
C GLY A 182 -17.20 -0.01 4.37
N THR A 183 -16.86 0.34 3.11
CA THR A 183 -15.67 -0.19 2.43
C THR A 183 -14.41 0.19 3.18
N ILE A 184 -13.53 -0.78 3.42
CA ILE A 184 -12.21 -0.57 4.01
C ILE A 184 -11.16 -0.66 2.91
N ILE A 185 -10.26 0.32 2.87
CA ILE A 185 -9.15 0.36 1.93
C ILE A 185 -7.84 0.40 2.70
N VAL A 186 -6.93 -0.48 2.34
CA VAL A 186 -5.54 -0.50 2.83
C VAL A 186 -4.64 -0.28 1.64
N PHE A 187 -3.72 0.66 1.76
CA PHE A 187 -2.66 0.94 0.78
C PHE A 187 -1.32 0.43 1.31
N ASP A 188 -0.52 -0.20 0.46
CA ASP A 188 0.83 -0.62 0.82
C ASP A 188 1.85 0.51 0.56
N GLU A 189 1.68 1.33 -0.50
CA GLU A 189 2.56 2.44 -0.86
C GLU A 189 1.83 3.79 -0.86
N PHE A 190 1.37 4.26 0.30
CA PHE A 190 0.62 5.52 0.37
C PHE A 190 1.52 6.76 0.55
N PHE A 191 2.56 6.66 1.39
CA PHE A 191 3.48 7.75 1.70
C PHE A 191 4.89 7.23 2.07
N ASN A 192 5.81 8.14 2.54
CA ASN A 192 7.13 7.81 3.10
C ASN A 192 8.10 7.12 2.12
N TYR A 193 7.93 7.33 0.83
CA TYR A 193 8.90 7.01 -0.22
C TYR A 193 9.03 8.20 -1.18
N PHE A 194 10.13 8.26 -1.93
CA PHE A 194 10.36 9.40 -2.84
C PHE A 194 9.32 9.42 -3.98
N GLY A 195 8.59 10.54 -4.09
CA GLY A 195 7.55 10.74 -5.11
C GLY A 195 6.18 10.16 -4.74
N TRP A 196 5.96 9.82 -3.48
CA TRP A 196 4.70 9.24 -3.01
C TRP A 196 3.47 10.10 -3.33
N GLU A 197 3.63 11.42 -3.40
CA GLU A 197 2.55 12.36 -3.74
C GLU A 197 1.98 12.13 -5.15
N GLU A 198 2.74 11.46 -6.04
CA GLU A 198 2.34 11.16 -7.43
C GLU A 198 1.93 9.68 -7.62
N GLY A 199 1.91 8.88 -6.58
CA GLY A 199 1.58 7.45 -6.57
C GLY A 199 0.13 7.12 -6.23
N GLU A 200 -0.06 6.08 -5.41
CA GLU A 200 -1.36 5.62 -4.91
C GLU A 200 -2.12 6.73 -4.18
N PHE A 201 -1.39 7.58 -3.45
CA PHE A 201 -1.92 8.79 -2.79
C PHE A 201 -2.70 9.67 -3.77
N LYS A 202 -2.09 10.04 -4.89
CA LYS A 202 -2.72 10.89 -5.90
C LYS A 202 -3.97 10.23 -6.48
N ALA A 203 -3.86 8.96 -6.86
CA ALA A 203 -4.99 8.23 -7.41
C ALA A 203 -6.17 8.16 -6.44
N PHE A 204 -5.91 7.99 -5.14
CA PHE A 204 -6.93 8.01 -4.12
C PHE A 204 -7.58 9.39 -3.96
N TYR A 205 -6.79 10.46 -3.86
CA TYR A 205 -7.38 11.81 -3.70
C TYR A 205 -8.14 12.28 -4.92
N GLU A 206 -7.75 11.91 -6.13
CA GLU A 206 -8.54 12.12 -7.33
C GLU A 206 -9.88 11.37 -7.27
N PHE A 207 -9.89 10.13 -6.76
CA PHE A 207 -11.14 9.39 -6.54
C PHE A 207 -12.02 10.06 -5.48
N VAL A 208 -11.42 10.54 -4.39
CA VAL A 208 -12.14 11.30 -3.33
C VAL A 208 -12.80 12.53 -3.90
N GLU A 209 -12.11 13.31 -4.73
CA GLU A 209 -12.64 14.53 -5.35
C GLU A 209 -13.71 14.20 -6.41
N GLU A 210 -13.43 13.28 -7.33
CA GLU A 210 -14.35 12.91 -8.42
C GLU A 210 -15.67 12.33 -7.91
N CYS A 211 -15.65 11.58 -6.84
CA CYS A 211 -16.82 10.88 -6.29
C CYS A 211 -17.37 11.52 -5.01
N GLU A 212 -16.81 12.64 -4.57
CA GLU A 212 -17.16 13.33 -3.32
C GLU A 212 -17.24 12.36 -2.13
N VAL A 213 -16.11 11.69 -1.85
CA VAL A 213 -16.01 10.63 -0.85
C VAL A 213 -15.68 11.18 0.51
N ASP A 214 -16.48 10.80 1.53
CA ASP A 214 -16.15 10.97 2.93
C ASP A 214 -15.49 9.69 3.47
N PHE A 215 -14.44 9.85 4.28
CA PHE A 215 -13.73 8.72 4.88
C PHE A 215 -13.14 9.05 6.26
N GLU A 216 -12.79 8.01 7.00
CA GLU A 216 -12.06 8.09 8.26
C GLU A 216 -10.80 7.25 8.23
N TRP A 217 -9.72 7.76 8.81
CA TRP A 217 -8.46 7.03 8.95
C TRP A 217 -8.59 5.96 10.03
N LEU A 218 -8.23 4.72 9.70
CA LEU A 218 -8.13 3.62 10.66
C LEU A 218 -6.76 3.57 11.33
N GLY A 219 -5.71 3.88 10.58
CA GLY A 219 -4.36 3.95 11.10
C GLY A 219 -3.27 3.85 10.03
N PHE A 220 -2.02 3.86 10.49
CA PHE A 220 -0.85 3.77 9.61
C PHE A 220 0.32 3.05 10.30
N VAL A 221 1.29 2.57 9.50
CA VAL A 221 2.52 1.96 10.00
C VAL A 221 3.57 3.04 10.20
N ILE A 222 4.12 3.13 11.44
CA ILE A 222 4.94 4.27 11.87
C ILE A 222 6.26 4.47 11.11
N ASN A 223 6.82 3.41 10.56
CA ASN A 223 8.13 3.40 9.91
C ASN A 223 8.11 2.80 8.50
N ARG A 224 6.93 2.76 7.89
CA ARG A 224 6.68 2.19 6.58
C ARG A 224 5.70 3.07 5.79
N GLU A 225 5.19 2.54 4.72
CA GLU A 225 4.44 3.24 3.69
C GLU A 225 2.92 3.06 3.84
N GLN A 226 2.48 2.09 4.66
CA GLN A 226 1.11 1.60 4.70
C GLN A 226 0.19 2.49 5.50
N VAL A 227 -1.04 2.63 4.98
CA VAL A 227 -2.16 3.33 5.64
C VAL A 227 -3.46 2.57 5.41
N ALA A 228 -4.41 2.69 6.34
CA ALA A 228 -5.76 2.15 6.21
C ALA A 228 -6.81 3.21 6.51
N LEU A 229 -7.92 3.14 5.78
CA LEU A 229 -9.07 4.02 5.94
C LEU A 229 -10.38 3.25 5.72
N LYS A 230 -11.48 3.86 6.15
CA LYS A 230 -12.85 3.38 5.93
C LYS A 230 -13.66 4.46 5.25
N ILE A 231 -14.35 4.10 4.18
CA ILE A 231 -15.30 4.99 3.50
C ILE A 231 -16.52 5.16 4.40
N THR A 232 -16.90 6.41 4.68
CA THR A 232 -18.04 6.75 5.54
C THR A 232 -19.22 7.29 4.75
N GLY A 233 -18.99 7.81 3.54
CA GLY A 233 -20.03 8.31 2.65
C GLY A 233 -19.51 8.52 1.24
N ILE A 234 -20.42 8.48 0.27
CA ILE A 234 -20.19 8.88 -1.13
C ILE A 234 -21.44 9.65 -1.56
N LYS A 235 -21.28 10.88 -2.04
CA LYS A 235 -22.42 11.67 -2.47
C LYS A 235 -23.06 11.07 -3.72
N GLY A 236 -24.38 10.97 -3.69
CA GLY A 236 -25.14 10.42 -4.81
C GLY A 236 -25.32 8.90 -4.83
N LYS A 237 -24.92 8.24 -3.73
CA LYS A 237 -25.16 6.80 -3.51
C LYS A 237 -25.89 6.54 -2.21
#